data_1b4d9a769f32853046758725940e3b93
#
_entry.id   1b4d9a769f32853046758725940e3b93
#
_cell.length_a   1.000
_cell.length_b   1.000
_cell.length_c   1.000
_cell.angle_alpha   90.00
_cell.angle_beta   90.00
_cell.angle_gamma   90.00
#
_symmetry.space_group_name_H-M   'P 1'
#
loop_
_entity.id
_entity.type
_entity.pdbx_description
1 polymer ?
#
loop_
_entity_poly.entity_id
_entity_poly.type
_entity_poly.pdbx_seq_one_letter_code
_entity_poly.pdbx_strand_id
1 'polypeptide(L)'
;MESDKLYRVQKEDLPKVEKMLNQCFAHDPLYETLIPDPEVRKNLMPELFKCDMDEFYATCEIFADSADLNSVLVVSDEAEPYNVFQFYFTEAMAALQTDSYLIKEDPSLKTFRNFMKGEDYLNSSWTDQLHQNQRLHIIYLAVDPTMQHHGIAAEQIGRA
;
A
#
# COMPACT_ATOMS: atom_id res chain seq x y z
N MET A 1 -17.18 -1.97 3.98
CA MET A 1 -17.40 -3.40 3.62
C MET A 1 -17.47 -4.24 4.90
N GLU A 2 -18.57 -4.93 5.17
CA GLU A 2 -18.65 -5.91 6.27
C GLU A 2 -18.22 -7.28 5.73
N SER A 3 -16.96 -7.63 5.98
CA SER A 3 -16.45 -8.95 5.64
C SER A 3 -16.30 -9.80 6.89
N ASP A 4 -17.37 -10.51 7.26
CA ASP A 4 -17.40 -11.42 8.43
C ASP A 4 -16.41 -12.60 8.35
N LYS A 5 -15.69 -12.72 7.23
CA LYS A 5 -14.82 -13.86 6.94
C LYS A 5 -13.33 -13.52 6.85
N LEU A 6 -12.99 -12.23 6.85
CA LEU A 6 -11.61 -11.76 6.83
C LEU A 6 -11.24 -11.18 8.18
N TYR A 7 -9.98 -11.32 8.56
CA TYR A 7 -9.44 -10.68 9.74
C TYR A 7 -9.18 -9.20 9.45
N ARG A 8 -9.80 -8.30 10.20
CA ARG A 8 -9.51 -6.87 10.10
C ARG A 8 -8.21 -6.56 10.86
N VAL A 9 -7.21 -6.10 10.12
CA VAL A 9 -5.88 -5.80 10.65
C VAL A 9 -5.97 -4.71 11.72
N GLN A 10 -5.33 -4.94 12.86
CA GLN A 10 -5.25 -4.01 13.97
C GLN A 10 -3.96 -3.18 13.87
N LYS A 11 -3.89 -2.07 14.60
CA LYS A 11 -2.72 -1.19 14.57
C LYS A 11 -1.43 -1.90 15.00
N GLU A 12 -1.55 -2.83 15.92
CA GLU A 12 -0.45 -3.64 16.44
C GLU A 12 0.11 -4.62 15.41
N ASP A 13 -0.67 -4.94 14.39
CA ASP A 13 -0.30 -5.87 13.32
C ASP A 13 0.52 -5.20 12.21
N LEU A 14 0.44 -3.86 12.08
CA LEU A 14 1.06 -3.12 10.99
C LEU A 14 2.54 -3.45 10.79
N PRO A 15 3.40 -3.54 11.82
CA PRO A 15 4.80 -3.87 11.62
C PRO A 15 5.03 -5.24 10.95
N LYS A 16 4.12 -6.21 11.16
CA LYS A 16 4.20 -7.51 10.50
C LYS A 16 3.76 -7.43 9.04
N VAL A 17 2.71 -6.64 8.76
CA VAL A 17 2.24 -6.37 7.40
C VAL A 17 3.31 -5.64 6.58
N GLU A 18 3.89 -4.57 7.12
CA GLU A 18 4.98 -3.80 6.50
C GLU A 18 6.17 -4.69 6.13
N LYS A 19 6.58 -5.57 7.05
CA LYS A 19 7.65 -6.54 6.80
C LYS A 19 7.28 -7.49 5.65
N MET A 20 6.06 -7.99 5.63
CA MET A 20 5.59 -8.88 4.55
C MET A 20 5.57 -8.16 3.21
N LEU A 21 5.04 -6.93 3.14
CA LEU A 21 5.06 -6.12 1.92
C LEU A 21 6.48 -5.91 1.41
N ASN A 22 7.41 -5.55 2.30
CA ASN A 22 8.81 -5.38 1.93
C ASN A 22 9.44 -6.66 1.35
N GLN A 23 9.06 -7.83 1.86
CA GLN A 23 9.50 -9.11 1.30
C GLN A 23 8.86 -9.43 -0.05
N CYS A 24 7.56 -9.19 -0.19
CA CYS A 24 6.82 -9.45 -1.41
C CYS A 24 7.31 -8.58 -2.58
N PHE A 25 7.61 -7.32 -2.32
CA PHE A 25 7.98 -6.34 -3.35
C PHE A 25 9.49 -6.09 -3.46
N ALA A 26 10.34 -6.85 -2.75
CA ALA A 26 11.80 -6.66 -2.77
C ALA A 26 12.43 -6.71 -4.17
N HIS A 27 11.84 -7.47 -5.08
CA HIS A 27 12.27 -7.64 -6.48
C HIS A 27 11.19 -7.25 -7.49
N ASP A 28 10.26 -6.40 -7.08
CA ASP A 28 9.21 -5.91 -7.97
C ASP A 28 9.81 -4.95 -9.02
N PRO A 29 9.53 -5.18 -10.33
CA PRO A 29 10.08 -4.36 -11.41
C PRO A 29 9.76 -2.88 -11.32
N LEU A 30 8.61 -2.50 -10.74
CA LEU A 30 8.24 -1.11 -10.53
C LEU A 30 9.22 -0.44 -9.57
N TYR A 31 9.43 -1.05 -8.37
CA TYR A 31 10.36 -0.50 -7.39
C TYR A 31 11.82 -0.55 -7.87
N GLU A 32 12.21 -1.56 -8.66
CA GLU A 32 13.54 -1.60 -9.28
C GLU A 32 13.74 -0.46 -10.29
N THR A 33 12.67 -0.06 -10.98
CA THR A 33 12.70 1.07 -11.92
C THR A 33 12.72 2.41 -11.19
N LEU A 34 11.89 2.57 -10.18
CA LEU A 34 11.78 3.82 -9.40
C LEU A 34 13.04 4.07 -8.55
N ILE A 35 13.58 3.00 -7.96
CA ILE A 35 14.72 3.02 -7.03
C ILE A 35 15.80 2.09 -7.58
N PRO A 36 16.53 2.52 -8.63
CA PRO A 36 17.46 1.65 -9.33
C PRO A 36 18.70 1.26 -8.51
N ASP A 37 19.09 2.07 -7.52
CA ASP A 37 20.18 1.74 -6.60
C ASP A 37 19.70 0.72 -5.56
N PRO A 38 20.29 -0.49 -5.48
CA PRO A 38 19.84 -1.54 -4.57
C PRO A 38 20.05 -1.21 -3.09
N GLU A 39 21.09 -0.42 -2.73
CA GLU A 39 21.30 -0.02 -1.34
C GLU A 39 20.30 1.04 -0.91
N VAL A 40 20.02 2.02 -1.78
CA VAL A 40 18.93 3.00 -1.55
C VAL A 40 17.61 2.26 -1.43
N ARG A 41 17.31 1.31 -2.33
CA ARG A 41 16.05 0.54 -2.31
C ARG A 41 15.88 -0.25 -1.02
N LYS A 42 16.93 -0.90 -0.55
CA LYS A 42 16.95 -1.67 0.70
C LYS A 42 16.58 -0.83 1.92
N ASN A 43 17.05 0.41 1.97
CA ASN A 43 16.80 1.33 3.08
C ASN A 43 15.44 2.04 2.95
N LEU A 44 15.08 2.41 1.72
CA LEU A 44 13.92 3.25 1.45
C LEU A 44 12.59 2.47 1.47
N MET A 45 12.55 1.25 0.90
CA MET A 45 11.30 0.49 0.79
C MET A 45 10.61 0.23 2.13
N PRO A 46 11.30 -0.13 3.23
CA PRO A 46 10.66 -0.26 4.54
C PRO A 46 9.98 1.03 5.02
N GLU A 47 10.60 2.19 4.74
CA GLU A 47 10.04 3.50 5.11
C GLU A 47 8.81 3.85 4.26
N LEU A 48 8.83 3.52 2.96
CA LEU A 48 7.68 3.72 2.08
C LEU A 48 6.48 2.87 2.53
N PHE A 49 6.67 1.57 2.74
CA PHE A 49 5.58 0.70 3.21
C PHE A 49 5.06 1.09 4.58
N LYS A 50 5.92 1.64 5.45
CA LYS A 50 5.47 2.18 6.72
C LYS A 50 4.59 3.42 6.52
N CYS A 51 4.99 4.37 5.66
CA CYS A 51 4.17 5.53 5.32
C CYS A 51 2.82 5.13 4.75
N ASP A 52 2.82 4.20 3.77
CA ASP A 52 1.62 3.68 3.14
C ASP A 52 0.68 3.04 4.16
N MET A 53 1.20 2.18 5.05
CA MET A 53 0.38 1.49 6.03
C MET A 53 -0.17 2.43 7.10
N ASP A 54 0.59 3.42 7.54
CA ASP A 54 0.11 4.45 8.47
C ASP A 54 -1.02 5.28 7.82
N GLU A 55 -0.88 5.65 6.54
CA GLU A 55 -1.91 6.35 5.77
C GLU A 55 -3.16 5.50 5.55
N PHE A 56 -2.99 4.28 5.03
CA PHE A 56 -4.11 3.41 4.70
C PHE A 56 -4.85 2.89 5.92
N TYR A 57 -4.18 2.77 7.07
CA TYR A 57 -4.86 2.46 8.31
C TYR A 57 -5.84 3.55 8.74
N ALA A 58 -5.57 4.79 8.38
CA ALA A 58 -6.42 5.93 8.67
C ALA A 58 -7.50 6.21 7.60
N THR A 59 -7.28 5.78 6.35
CA THR A 59 -8.09 6.19 5.19
C THR A 59 -8.77 5.03 4.46
N CYS A 60 -8.31 3.80 4.67
CA CYS A 60 -8.74 2.61 3.96
C CYS A 60 -9.13 1.48 4.94
N GLU A 61 -9.57 0.36 4.39
CA GLU A 61 -9.76 -0.88 5.14
C GLU A 61 -8.61 -1.85 4.84
N ILE A 62 -8.04 -2.45 5.89
CA ILE A 62 -6.95 -3.41 5.78
C ILE A 62 -7.42 -4.75 6.35
N PHE A 63 -7.39 -5.79 5.52
CA PHE A 63 -7.78 -7.14 5.88
C PHE A 63 -6.62 -8.13 5.67
N ALA A 64 -6.69 -9.24 6.39
CA ALA A 64 -5.82 -10.41 6.22
C ALA A 64 -6.67 -11.67 6.11
N ASP A 65 -6.04 -12.79 5.69
CA ASP A 65 -6.67 -14.10 5.65
C ASP A 65 -7.11 -14.57 7.05
N SER A 66 -6.30 -14.26 8.04
CA SER A 66 -6.50 -14.63 9.45
C SER A 66 -5.64 -13.74 10.36
N ALA A 67 -5.74 -13.94 11.67
CA ALA A 67 -4.87 -13.31 12.67
C ALA A 67 -3.38 -13.73 12.53
N ASP A 68 -3.09 -14.78 11.75
CA ASP A 68 -1.71 -15.16 11.42
C ASP A 68 -1.06 -14.21 10.41
N LEU A 69 -1.85 -13.36 9.73
CA LEU A 69 -1.38 -12.35 8.78
C LEU A 69 -0.51 -12.95 7.66
N ASN A 70 -0.97 -14.05 7.04
CA ASN A 70 -0.26 -14.66 5.91
C ASN A 70 -0.51 -13.92 4.59
N SER A 71 -1.46 -12.99 4.58
CA SER A 71 -1.78 -12.12 3.46
C SER A 71 -2.27 -10.77 3.93
N VAL A 72 -2.25 -9.80 3.04
CA VAL A 72 -2.87 -8.50 3.25
C VAL A 72 -3.66 -8.08 2.02
N LEU A 73 -4.82 -7.51 2.25
CA LEU A 73 -5.68 -6.87 1.26
C LEU A 73 -5.99 -5.46 1.77
N VAL A 74 -5.54 -4.45 1.05
CA VAL A 74 -5.85 -3.04 1.32
C VAL A 74 -6.86 -2.59 0.30
N VAL A 75 -8.00 -2.10 0.76
CA VAL A 75 -9.10 -1.64 -0.09
C VAL A 75 -9.57 -0.25 0.31
N SER A 76 -9.89 0.54 -0.70
CA SER A 76 -10.61 1.80 -0.56
C SER A 76 -12.04 1.59 -1.05
N ASP A 77 -13.02 1.82 -0.17
CA ASP A 77 -14.44 1.76 -0.51
C ASP A 77 -14.99 3.19 -0.67
N GLU A 78 -15.20 3.60 -1.91
CA GLU A 78 -15.71 4.94 -2.23
C GLU A 78 -17.19 5.12 -1.83
N ALA A 79 -17.90 4.04 -1.51
CA ALA A 79 -19.28 4.11 -1.04
C ALA A 79 -19.39 4.44 0.46
N GLU A 80 -18.33 4.28 1.24
CA GLU A 80 -18.33 4.59 2.66
C GLU A 80 -18.12 6.09 2.91
N PRO A 81 -18.92 6.70 3.82
CA PRO A 81 -18.73 8.10 4.18
C PRO A 81 -17.42 8.26 4.96
N TYR A 82 -16.56 9.17 4.53
CA TYR A 82 -15.31 9.51 5.18
C TYR A 82 -15.24 10.99 5.56
N ASN A 83 -14.41 11.31 6.54
CA ASN A 83 -14.14 12.69 6.90
C ASN A 83 -13.18 13.31 5.89
N VAL A 84 -13.72 14.10 4.96
CA VAL A 84 -12.97 14.71 3.85
C VAL A 84 -11.75 15.50 4.33
N PHE A 85 -11.88 16.27 5.42
CA PHE A 85 -10.76 17.04 5.96
C PHE A 85 -9.66 16.14 6.53
N GLN A 86 -10.04 15.12 7.29
CA GLN A 86 -9.08 14.16 7.84
C GLN A 86 -8.37 13.38 6.74
N PHE A 87 -9.11 12.98 5.70
CA PHE A 87 -8.57 12.28 4.54
C PHE A 87 -7.47 13.10 3.86
N TYR A 88 -7.78 14.30 3.39
CA TYR A 88 -6.79 15.15 2.71
C TYR A 88 -5.63 15.58 3.61
N PHE A 89 -5.87 15.75 4.90
CA PHE A 89 -4.78 16.03 5.85
C PHE A 89 -3.83 14.84 5.97
N THR A 90 -4.36 13.62 6.07
CA THR A 90 -3.56 12.39 6.16
C THR A 90 -2.76 12.17 4.88
N GLU A 91 -3.36 12.31 3.71
CA GLU A 91 -2.65 12.24 2.42
C GLU A 91 -1.51 13.26 2.32
N ALA A 92 -1.76 14.51 2.68
CA ALA A 92 -0.74 15.56 2.63
C ALA A 92 0.43 15.27 3.56
N MET A 93 0.16 14.75 4.76
CA MET A 93 1.21 14.38 5.71
C MET A 93 2.01 13.16 5.24
N ALA A 94 1.34 12.15 4.66
CA ALA A 94 2.00 10.98 4.09
C ALA A 94 2.91 11.38 2.92
N ALA A 95 2.44 12.24 2.01
CA ALA A 95 3.24 12.74 0.89
C ALA A 95 4.50 13.49 1.37
N LEU A 96 4.37 14.39 2.35
CA LEU A 96 5.51 15.12 2.92
C LEU A 96 6.52 14.17 3.58
N GLN A 97 6.05 13.15 4.26
CA GLN A 97 6.90 12.16 4.92
C GLN A 97 7.63 11.31 3.87
N THR A 98 6.94 10.82 2.86
CA THR A 98 7.50 10.09 1.73
C THR A 98 8.58 10.90 1.03
N ASP A 99 8.31 12.15 0.66
CA ASP A 99 9.28 13.04 0.03
C ASP A 99 10.53 13.22 0.89
N SER A 100 10.37 13.35 2.20
CA SER A 100 11.48 13.48 3.12
C SER A 100 12.39 12.25 3.12
N TYR A 101 11.83 11.05 3.06
CA TYR A 101 12.59 9.81 2.97
C TYR A 101 13.27 9.64 1.62
N LEU A 102 12.60 9.97 0.51
CA LEU A 102 13.18 9.93 -0.83
C LEU A 102 14.44 10.79 -0.93
N ILE A 103 14.41 11.99 -0.34
CA ILE A 103 15.55 12.92 -0.33
C ILE A 103 16.65 12.47 0.62
N LYS A 104 16.27 11.96 1.79
CA LYS A 104 17.20 11.48 2.82
C LYS A 104 18.02 10.28 2.33
N GLU A 105 17.36 9.27 1.77
CA GLU A 105 18.00 8.02 1.37
C GLU A 105 18.72 8.12 0.00
N ASP A 106 18.30 9.06 -0.87
CA ASP A 106 18.99 9.37 -2.13
C ASP A 106 19.26 10.87 -2.29
N PRO A 107 20.34 11.38 -1.69
CA PRO A 107 20.72 12.82 -1.82
C PRO A 107 20.99 13.28 -3.25
N SER A 108 21.18 12.35 -4.22
CA SER A 108 21.30 12.69 -5.64
C SER A 108 19.99 13.16 -6.25
N LEU A 109 18.88 12.98 -5.55
CA LEU A 109 17.52 13.26 -5.99
C LEU A 109 17.08 12.46 -7.23
N LYS A 110 17.80 11.39 -7.59
CA LYS A 110 17.44 10.57 -8.75
C LYS A 110 16.15 9.81 -8.48
N THR A 111 16.06 9.16 -7.33
CA THR A 111 14.87 8.43 -6.89
C THR A 111 13.67 9.38 -6.78
N PHE A 112 13.83 10.53 -6.12
CA PHE A 112 12.79 11.55 -6.04
C PHE A 112 12.26 11.96 -7.42
N ARG A 113 13.16 12.24 -8.38
CA ARG A 113 12.74 12.57 -9.75
C ARG A 113 12.03 11.42 -10.47
N ASN A 114 12.39 10.18 -10.18
CA ASN A 114 11.70 9.02 -10.75
C ASN A 114 10.27 8.92 -10.23
N PHE A 115 10.07 9.12 -8.92
CA PHE A 115 8.73 9.14 -8.33
C PHE A 115 7.89 10.29 -8.91
N MET A 116 8.40 11.50 -8.98
CA MET A 116 7.71 12.64 -9.60
C MET A 116 7.30 12.39 -11.06
N LYS A 117 8.15 11.70 -11.84
CA LYS A 117 7.80 11.33 -13.22
C LYS A 117 6.78 10.21 -13.29
N GLY A 118 6.75 9.34 -12.29
CA GLY A 118 5.84 8.23 -12.19
C GLY A 118 4.48 8.60 -11.60
N GLU A 119 4.33 9.77 -11.00
CA GLU A 119 3.14 10.18 -10.25
C GLU A 119 1.84 10.00 -11.05
N ASP A 120 1.81 10.42 -12.31
CA ASP A 120 0.65 10.27 -13.19
C ASP A 120 0.26 8.80 -13.48
N TYR A 121 1.20 7.87 -13.30
CA TYR A 121 1.00 6.44 -13.52
C TYR A 121 0.78 5.67 -12.21
N LEU A 122 1.30 6.19 -11.10
CA LEU A 122 1.25 5.55 -9.79
C LEU A 122 0.02 5.95 -9.00
N ASN A 123 -0.50 7.16 -9.23
CA ASN A 123 -1.74 7.58 -8.63
C ASN A 123 -2.92 6.83 -9.26
N SER A 124 -3.99 6.69 -8.49
CA SER A 124 -5.21 6.01 -8.97
C SER A 124 -6.12 6.90 -9.82
N SER A 125 -5.61 8.00 -10.41
CA SER A 125 -6.40 8.97 -11.19
C SER A 125 -7.11 8.36 -12.40
N TRP A 126 -6.62 7.24 -12.94
CA TRP A 126 -7.30 6.48 -13.99
C TRP A 126 -8.69 5.97 -13.54
N THR A 127 -8.91 5.80 -12.24
CA THR A 127 -10.21 5.38 -11.70
C THR A 127 -11.29 6.42 -11.89
N ASP A 128 -10.93 7.71 -11.96
CA ASP A 128 -11.87 8.82 -12.20
C ASP A 128 -12.52 8.75 -13.58
N GLN A 129 -11.89 8.04 -14.52
CA GLN A 129 -12.42 7.79 -15.86
C GLN A 129 -13.49 6.69 -15.88
N LEU A 130 -13.59 5.92 -14.82
CA LEU A 130 -14.59 4.89 -14.66
C LEU A 130 -15.86 5.53 -14.09
N HIS A 131 -16.86 5.80 -14.92
CA HIS A 131 -18.18 6.39 -14.52
C HIS A 131 -19.01 5.42 -13.65
N GLN A 132 -18.45 4.93 -12.57
CA GLN A 132 -19.09 4.04 -11.60
C GLN A 132 -19.18 4.74 -10.25
N ASN A 133 -20.38 4.85 -9.69
CA ASN A 133 -20.65 5.56 -8.44
C ASN A 133 -20.40 4.70 -7.17
N GLN A 134 -20.07 3.43 -7.33
CA GLN A 134 -19.76 2.51 -6.23
C GLN A 134 -18.61 1.60 -6.68
N ARG A 135 -17.45 1.81 -6.13
CA ARG A 135 -16.22 1.07 -6.46
C ARG A 135 -15.51 0.62 -5.20
N LEU A 136 -15.04 -0.59 -5.23
CA LEU A 136 -14.02 -1.08 -4.32
C LEU A 136 -12.70 -1.08 -5.07
N HIS A 137 -11.74 -0.28 -4.62
CA HIS A 137 -10.41 -0.22 -5.21
C HIS A 137 -9.43 -1.04 -4.37
N ILE A 138 -8.85 -2.06 -4.96
CA ILE A 138 -7.77 -2.83 -4.33
C ILE A 138 -6.46 -2.06 -4.54
N ILE A 139 -5.87 -1.60 -3.44
CA ILE A 139 -4.60 -0.87 -3.44
C ILE A 139 -3.44 -1.85 -3.33
N TYR A 140 -3.49 -2.73 -2.33
CA TYR A 140 -2.52 -3.80 -2.13
C TYR A 140 -3.21 -5.16 -1.99
N LEU A 141 -2.62 -6.16 -2.60
CA LEU A 141 -2.91 -7.57 -2.37
C LEU A 141 -1.57 -8.31 -2.35
N ALA A 142 -1.17 -8.80 -1.20
CA ALA A 142 0.07 -9.53 -1.04
C ALA A 142 -0.13 -10.78 -0.17
N VAL A 143 0.65 -11.82 -0.46
CA VAL A 143 0.67 -13.07 0.30
C VAL A 143 2.12 -13.36 0.69
N ASP A 144 2.34 -13.70 1.95
CA ASP A 144 3.65 -14.09 2.47
C ASP A 144 4.34 -15.05 1.49
N PRO A 145 5.60 -14.79 1.09
CA PRO A 145 6.29 -15.61 0.11
C PRO A 145 6.31 -17.10 0.43
N THR A 146 6.28 -17.47 1.71
CA THR A 146 6.23 -18.88 2.15
C THR A 146 4.85 -19.52 2.02
N MET A 147 3.81 -18.70 1.87
CA MET A 147 2.40 -19.11 1.80
C MET A 147 1.79 -18.89 0.42
N GLN A 148 2.59 -18.47 -0.56
CA GLN A 148 2.13 -18.32 -1.95
C GLN A 148 1.76 -19.66 -2.58
N HIS A 149 0.99 -19.61 -3.66
CA HIS A 149 0.51 -20.78 -4.42
C HIS A 149 -0.49 -21.69 -3.68
N HIS A 150 -1.02 -21.29 -2.53
CA HIS A 150 -2.05 -21.99 -1.78
C HIS A 150 -3.48 -21.46 -2.00
N GLY A 151 -3.66 -20.51 -2.94
CA GLY A 151 -4.95 -19.92 -3.28
C GLY A 151 -5.44 -18.81 -2.33
N ILE A 152 -4.63 -18.38 -1.36
CA ILE A 152 -5.01 -17.40 -0.33
C ILE A 152 -5.53 -16.09 -0.96
N ALA A 153 -4.82 -15.55 -1.95
CA ALA A 153 -5.25 -14.31 -2.61
C ALA A 153 -6.61 -14.44 -3.29
N ALA A 154 -6.85 -15.57 -3.99
CA ALA A 154 -8.13 -15.84 -4.66
C ALA A 154 -9.27 -16.00 -3.65
N GLU A 155 -9.00 -16.67 -2.53
CA GLU A 155 -9.96 -16.83 -1.45
C GLU A 155 -10.28 -15.49 -0.77
N GLN A 156 -9.28 -14.64 -0.57
CA GLN A 156 -9.42 -13.31 0.02
C GLN A 156 -10.30 -12.41 -0.86
N ILE A 157 -10.03 -12.35 -2.17
CA ILE A 157 -10.86 -11.60 -3.13
C ILE A 157 -12.28 -12.17 -3.18
N GLY A 158 -12.44 -13.49 -3.13
CA GLY A 158 -13.75 -14.14 -3.16
C GLY A 158 -14.58 -13.95 -1.88
N ARG A 159 -13.97 -13.42 -0.81
CA ARG A 159 -14.64 -13.11 0.46
C ARG A 159 -14.84 -11.59 0.66
N ALA A 160 -14.13 -10.78 -0.10
CA ALA A 160 -14.29 -9.34 -0.14
C ALA A 160 -15.47 -8.93 -1.05
#